data_88e29e84323362597b871e4d264e010f
#
_entry.id   88e29e84323362597b871e4d264e010f
#
_cell.length_a   1.000
_cell.length_b   1.000
_cell.length_c   1.000
_cell.angle_alpha   90.00
_cell.angle_beta   90.00
_cell.angle_gamma   90.00
#
_symmetry.space_group_name_H-M   'P 1'
#
loop_
_entity.id
_entity.type
_entity.pdbx_description
1 polymer ?
#
loop_
_entity_poly.entity_id
_entity_poly.type
_entity_poly.pdbx_seq_one_letter_code
_entity_poly.pdbx_strand_id
1 'polypeptide(L)'
;MISEGGIVAVKGIGGFHLCCDAAKEETVARLRQRKKRPMKPFAVMMKDLDVVRRECETEPHLEEILDGHQKPIILLPKKEGGTLCESVAPDNPKIGVMLPYAPVQLLLFDYQDETKVSDCLVMTSANTSGAPICRDDEDALNELSGLCDVILSHDRKIRLRADDTVMDFYRGEPYMIRRSRGYAPLPFMMGNEFKGQVLAVGGELKNAFCIGKNQLFYPSPYIGDMGDVRKIGRAHV
;
A
#
# COMPACT_ATOMS: atom_id res chain seq x y z
N MET A 1 11.38 7.86 -17.42
CA MET A 1 10.45 6.69 -17.39
C MET A 1 9.10 7.05 -16.77
N ILE A 2 8.97 7.33 -15.44
CA ILE A 2 7.67 7.71 -14.83
C ILE A 2 7.13 9.00 -15.47
N SER A 3 7.97 10.02 -15.61
CA SER A 3 7.63 11.30 -16.26
C SER A 3 7.15 11.15 -17.71
N GLU A 4 7.53 10.08 -18.38
CA GLU A 4 7.14 9.74 -19.76
C GLU A 4 5.92 8.80 -19.83
N GLY A 5 5.30 8.51 -18.68
CA GLY A 5 4.14 7.63 -18.58
C GLY A 5 4.49 6.14 -18.43
N GLY A 6 5.70 5.80 -18.02
CA GLY A 6 6.07 4.43 -17.69
C GLY A 6 5.50 3.94 -16.36
N ILE A 7 5.36 2.64 -16.21
CA ILE A 7 4.99 1.94 -14.99
C ILE A 7 6.25 1.27 -14.43
N VAL A 8 6.63 1.59 -13.20
CA VAL A 8 7.85 1.09 -12.54
C VAL A 8 7.48 0.24 -11.34
N ALA A 9 8.07 -0.95 -11.22
CA ALA A 9 8.00 -1.71 -9.99
C ALA A 9 9.13 -1.25 -9.06
N VAL A 10 8.80 -0.74 -7.89
CA VAL A 10 9.77 -0.20 -6.91
C VAL A 10 9.84 -1.11 -5.70
N LYS A 11 11.04 -1.56 -5.33
CA LYS A 11 11.25 -2.36 -4.12
C LYS A 11 11.13 -1.48 -2.89
N GLY A 12 10.10 -1.73 -2.08
CA GLY A 12 9.86 -1.04 -0.82
C GLY A 12 10.44 -1.79 0.39
N ILE A 13 9.87 -1.54 1.57
CA ILE A 13 10.29 -2.20 2.83
C ILE A 13 9.61 -3.57 2.99
N GLY A 14 8.33 -3.68 2.64
CA GLY A 14 7.53 -4.90 2.83
C GLY A 14 7.26 -5.70 1.56
N GLY A 15 7.67 -5.20 0.42
CA GLY A 15 7.44 -5.78 -0.91
C GLY A 15 7.63 -4.77 -2.01
N PHE A 16 7.41 -5.20 -3.25
CA PHE A 16 7.43 -4.33 -4.42
C PHE A 16 6.09 -3.61 -4.60
N HIS A 17 6.16 -2.39 -5.11
CA HIS A 17 4.98 -1.59 -5.48
C HIS A 17 5.05 -1.23 -6.96
N LEU A 18 3.91 -1.24 -7.65
CA LEU A 18 3.78 -0.65 -8.97
C LEU A 18 3.51 0.83 -8.82
N CYS A 19 4.34 1.63 -9.46
CA CYS A 19 4.38 3.08 -9.38
C CYS A 19 4.21 3.69 -10.77
N CYS A 20 3.37 4.71 -10.90
CA CYS A 20 3.23 5.55 -12.09
C CYS A 20 2.66 6.92 -11.73
N ASP A 21 2.71 7.86 -12.67
CA ASP A 21 2.15 9.20 -12.51
C ASP A 21 0.62 9.14 -12.34
N ALA A 22 0.12 9.64 -11.21
CA ALA A 22 -1.29 9.61 -10.85
C ALA A 22 -2.14 10.67 -11.61
N ALA A 23 -1.52 11.62 -12.30
CA ALA A 23 -2.20 12.62 -13.12
C ALA A 23 -2.40 12.15 -14.58
N LYS A 24 -1.73 11.06 -15.00
CA LYS A 24 -1.79 10.58 -16.38
C LYS A 24 -2.84 9.50 -16.57
N GLU A 25 -4.01 9.87 -17.07
CA GLU A 25 -5.16 8.99 -17.29
C GLU A 25 -4.79 7.71 -18.07
N GLU A 26 -4.11 7.87 -19.20
CA GLU A 26 -3.72 6.73 -20.06
C GLU A 26 -2.80 5.73 -19.33
N THR A 27 -1.89 6.24 -18.49
CA THR A 27 -0.95 5.40 -17.74
C THR A 27 -1.65 4.62 -16.64
N VAL A 28 -2.53 5.29 -15.89
CA VAL A 28 -3.31 4.66 -14.82
C VAL A 28 -4.31 3.64 -15.39
N ALA A 29 -4.97 3.97 -16.49
CA ALA A 29 -5.85 3.03 -17.20
C ALA A 29 -5.08 1.78 -17.69
N ARG A 30 -3.88 1.96 -18.26
CA ARG A 30 -3.00 0.85 -18.65
C ARG A 30 -2.58 -0.01 -17.45
N LEU A 31 -2.25 0.61 -16.30
CA LEU A 31 -1.96 -0.13 -15.08
C LEU A 31 -3.17 -0.96 -14.61
N ARG A 32 -4.39 -0.40 -14.67
CA ARG A 32 -5.63 -1.12 -14.36
C ARG A 32 -5.79 -2.35 -15.24
N GLN A 33 -5.59 -2.17 -16.54
CA GLN A 33 -5.70 -3.26 -17.51
C GLN A 33 -4.68 -4.36 -17.23
N ARG A 34 -3.40 -4.02 -17.03
CA ARG A 34 -2.33 -4.97 -16.72
C ARG A 34 -2.61 -5.73 -15.41
N LYS A 35 -3.10 -5.04 -14.37
CA LYS A 35 -3.47 -5.66 -13.08
C LYS A 35 -4.83 -6.39 -13.09
N LYS A 36 -5.62 -6.30 -14.16
CA LYS A 36 -7.01 -6.80 -14.23
C LYS A 36 -7.84 -6.28 -13.03
N ARG A 37 -7.73 -4.98 -12.76
CA ARG A 37 -8.33 -4.32 -11.60
C ARG A 37 -9.20 -3.13 -12.06
N PRO A 38 -10.43 -3.40 -12.57
CA PRO A 38 -11.25 -2.37 -13.22
C PRO A 38 -11.70 -1.25 -12.28
N MET A 39 -12.21 -1.56 -11.09
CA MET A 39 -12.88 -0.58 -10.23
C MET A 39 -12.17 -0.26 -8.91
N LYS A 40 -11.46 -1.24 -8.32
CA LYS A 40 -10.86 -1.04 -6.99
C LYS A 40 -9.88 0.14 -7.00
N PRO A 41 -10.04 1.17 -6.11
CA PRO A 41 -9.16 2.34 -6.06
C PRO A 41 -7.68 1.98 -5.89
N PHE A 42 -6.80 2.77 -6.47
CA PHE A 42 -5.37 2.77 -6.17
C PHE A 42 -5.09 3.75 -5.04
N ALA A 43 -4.11 3.44 -4.20
CA ALA A 43 -3.55 4.43 -3.30
C ALA A 43 -2.57 5.33 -4.06
N VAL A 44 -2.47 6.57 -3.61
CA VAL A 44 -1.53 7.56 -4.13
C VAL A 44 -0.53 7.92 -3.05
N MET A 45 0.73 7.85 -3.41
CA MET A 45 1.81 8.44 -2.63
C MET A 45 1.97 9.90 -3.06
N MET A 46 1.79 10.81 -2.12
CA MET A 46 1.95 12.25 -2.30
C MET A 46 3.28 12.69 -1.72
N LYS A 47 3.96 13.63 -2.38
CA LYS A 47 5.30 14.08 -2.02
C LYS A 47 5.41 14.52 -0.56
N ASP A 48 4.46 15.34 -0.12
CA ASP A 48 4.41 15.95 1.21
C ASP A 48 2.98 16.34 1.60
N LEU A 49 2.81 16.93 2.79
CA LEU A 49 1.51 17.39 3.30
C LEU A 49 0.93 18.55 2.49
N ASP A 50 1.74 19.39 1.86
CA ASP A 50 1.21 20.49 1.03
C ASP A 50 0.53 19.96 -0.21
N VAL A 51 1.08 18.90 -0.80
CA VAL A 51 0.42 18.17 -1.90
C VAL A 51 -0.87 17.50 -1.41
N VAL A 52 -0.87 16.90 -0.21
CA VAL A 52 -2.10 16.30 0.37
C VAL A 52 -3.19 17.37 0.53
N ARG A 53 -2.87 18.53 1.09
CA ARG A 53 -3.81 19.65 1.25
C ARG A 53 -4.33 20.21 -0.07
N ARG A 54 -3.53 20.13 -1.13
CA ARG A 54 -3.94 20.54 -2.48
C ARG A 54 -4.97 19.57 -3.07
N GLU A 55 -4.77 18.27 -2.91
CA GLU A 55 -5.55 17.22 -3.59
C GLU A 55 -6.74 16.71 -2.77
N CYS A 56 -6.69 16.82 -1.45
CA CYS A 56 -7.65 16.18 -0.54
C CYS A 56 -8.13 17.12 0.56
N GLU A 57 -9.36 16.86 1.05
CA GLU A 57 -9.82 17.42 2.31
C GLU A 57 -9.10 16.70 3.46
N THR A 58 -8.48 17.47 4.35
CA THR A 58 -7.74 16.94 5.51
C THR A 58 -7.91 17.83 6.74
N GLU A 59 -7.57 17.30 7.90
CA GLU A 59 -7.61 17.98 9.19
C GLU A 59 -6.28 17.73 9.94
N PRO A 60 -5.85 18.62 10.87
CA PRO A 60 -4.55 18.50 11.54
C PRO A 60 -4.29 17.13 12.18
N HIS A 61 -5.30 16.52 12.82
CA HIS A 61 -5.13 15.21 13.44
C HIS A 61 -4.92 14.07 12.43
N LEU A 62 -5.48 14.17 11.21
CA LEU A 62 -5.25 13.22 10.12
C LEU A 62 -3.84 13.38 9.56
N GLU A 63 -3.37 14.61 9.44
CA GLU A 63 -2.02 14.93 8.97
C GLU A 63 -0.95 14.40 9.95
N GLU A 64 -1.17 14.53 11.26
CA GLU A 64 -0.28 13.97 12.28
C GLU A 64 -0.14 12.45 12.17
N ILE A 65 -1.25 11.74 11.90
CA ILE A 65 -1.22 10.28 11.70
C ILE A 65 -0.53 9.95 10.37
N LEU A 66 -0.84 10.69 9.30
CA LEU A 66 -0.30 10.48 7.96
C LEU A 66 1.22 10.70 7.95
N ASP A 67 1.72 11.72 8.66
CA ASP A 67 3.14 12.04 8.78
C ASP A 67 3.85 11.31 9.94
N GLY A 68 3.13 10.56 10.74
CA GLY A 68 3.67 9.73 11.82
C GLY A 68 4.63 8.64 11.32
N HIS A 69 5.34 7.98 12.21
CA HIS A 69 6.33 6.93 11.88
C HIS A 69 5.75 5.76 11.08
N GLN A 70 4.48 5.46 11.27
CA GLN A 70 3.80 4.34 10.63
C GLN A 70 3.46 4.62 9.17
N LYS A 71 3.25 5.89 8.79
CA LYS A 71 2.92 6.32 7.43
C LYS A 71 1.84 5.44 6.78
N PRO A 72 0.64 5.32 7.37
CA PRO A 72 -0.44 4.49 6.82
C PRO A 72 -1.01 5.09 5.54
N ILE A 73 -1.80 4.29 4.81
CA ILE A 73 -2.73 4.83 3.83
C ILE A 73 -3.96 5.32 4.60
N ILE A 74 -4.32 6.59 4.45
CA ILE A 74 -5.56 7.17 4.98
C ILE A 74 -6.51 7.45 3.82
N LEU A 75 -7.80 7.10 3.99
CA LEU A 75 -8.84 7.39 3.02
C LEU A 75 -9.35 8.82 3.22
N LEU A 76 -9.00 9.73 2.32
CA LEU A 76 -9.36 11.14 2.37
C LEU A 76 -10.35 11.50 1.25
N PRO A 77 -11.33 12.41 1.48
CA PRO A 77 -12.15 12.95 0.42
C PRO A 77 -11.31 13.70 -0.62
N LYS A 78 -11.59 13.49 -1.91
CA LYS A 78 -10.96 14.24 -3.01
C LYS A 78 -11.45 15.69 -3.01
N LYS A 79 -10.58 16.64 -3.29
CA LYS A 79 -10.95 18.03 -3.60
C LYS A 79 -11.35 18.17 -5.07
N GLU A 80 -12.29 19.05 -5.34
CA GLU A 80 -12.59 19.46 -6.70
C GLU A 80 -11.41 20.25 -7.30
N GLY A 81 -11.14 20.02 -8.58
CA GLY A 81 -10.03 20.70 -9.28
C GLY A 81 -8.63 20.19 -8.96
N GLY A 82 -8.51 19.06 -8.27
CA GLY A 82 -7.23 18.38 -8.08
C GLY A 82 -6.62 17.86 -9.38
N THR A 83 -5.37 17.43 -9.32
CA THR A 83 -4.61 16.96 -10.50
C THR A 83 -4.74 15.46 -10.77
N LEU A 84 -5.35 14.72 -9.84
CA LEU A 84 -5.48 13.26 -9.94
C LEU A 84 -6.45 12.87 -11.05
N CYS A 85 -6.07 11.92 -11.90
CA CYS A 85 -6.95 11.43 -12.95
C CYS A 85 -8.06 10.52 -12.39
N GLU A 86 -9.19 10.42 -13.13
CA GLU A 86 -10.37 9.66 -12.69
C GLU A 86 -10.06 8.17 -12.51
N SER A 87 -9.23 7.60 -13.35
CA SER A 87 -8.82 6.19 -13.25
C SER A 87 -8.06 5.83 -11.96
N VAL A 88 -7.66 6.79 -11.12
CA VAL A 88 -7.06 6.47 -9.82
C VAL A 88 -8.08 5.88 -8.85
N ALA A 89 -9.28 6.45 -8.81
CA ALA A 89 -10.37 6.00 -7.95
C ALA A 89 -11.73 6.23 -8.63
N PRO A 90 -12.10 5.40 -9.63
CA PRO A 90 -13.33 5.55 -10.38
C PRO A 90 -14.55 5.51 -9.46
N ASP A 91 -15.46 6.46 -9.66
CA ASP A 91 -16.75 6.58 -8.93
C ASP A 91 -16.59 6.58 -7.40
N ASN A 92 -15.41 6.91 -6.87
CA ASN A 92 -15.16 6.94 -5.44
C ASN A 92 -14.84 8.37 -4.96
N PRO A 93 -15.61 8.93 -4.01
CA PRO A 93 -15.33 10.25 -3.47
C PRO A 93 -14.08 10.33 -2.61
N LYS A 94 -13.58 9.18 -2.12
CA LYS A 94 -12.36 9.10 -1.31
C LYS A 94 -11.22 8.47 -2.09
N ILE A 95 -10.01 8.86 -1.74
CA ILE A 95 -8.76 8.27 -2.23
C ILE A 95 -7.87 7.85 -1.06
N GLY A 96 -7.16 6.74 -1.22
CA GLY A 96 -6.13 6.32 -0.28
C GLY A 96 -4.85 7.13 -0.48
N VAL A 97 -4.45 7.89 0.52
CA VAL A 97 -3.25 8.75 0.50
C VAL A 97 -2.21 8.19 1.45
N MET A 98 -0.96 8.19 1.02
CA MET A 98 0.21 7.91 1.86
C MET A 98 1.34 8.89 1.56
N LEU A 99 2.25 9.06 2.53
CA LEU A 99 3.52 9.77 2.35
C LEU A 99 4.68 8.79 2.16
N PRO A 100 5.81 9.21 1.56
CA PRO A 100 7.02 8.40 1.45
C PRO A 100 7.50 7.91 2.81
N TYR A 101 7.81 6.63 2.92
CA TYR A 101 8.28 5.98 4.15
C TYR A 101 9.60 5.21 3.97
N ALA A 102 10.14 5.18 2.76
CA ALA A 102 11.42 4.54 2.45
C ALA A 102 12.33 5.50 1.66
N PRO A 103 13.65 5.44 1.84
CA PRO A 103 14.58 6.33 1.14
C PRO A 103 14.41 6.35 -0.38
N VAL A 104 14.18 5.17 -0.99
CA VAL A 104 13.95 5.08 -2.44
C VAL A 104 12.70 5.87 -2.89
N GLN A 105 11.67 5.95 -2.06
CA GLN A 105 10.44 6.69 -2.37
C GLN A 105 10.65 8.20 -2.25
N LEU A 106 11.45 8.65 -1.27
CA LEU A 106 11.86 10.06 -1.18
C LEU A 106 12.66 10.48 -2.42
N LEU A 107 13.59 9.62 -2.85
CA LEU A 107 14.39 9.86 -4.06
C LEU A 107 13.56 9.89 -5.37
N LEU A 108 12.38 9.25 -5.42
CA LEU A 108 11.48 9.38 -6.57
C LEU A 108 10.96 10.81 -6.75
N PHE A 109 10.79 11.57 -5.66
CA PHE A 109 10.27 12.94 -5.69
C PHE A 109 11.36 14.00 -5.69
N ASP A 110 12.51 13.71 -5.10
CA ASP A 110 13.57 14.69 -4.86
C ASP A 110 14.95 14.07 -5.16
N TYR A 111 15.18 13.75 -6.41
CA TYR A 111 16.48 13.35 -6.90
C TYR A 111 17.23 14.59 -7.44
N GLN A 112 18.56 14.62 -7.29
CA GLN A 112 19.41 15.78 -7.59
C GLN A 112 19.63 16.03 -9.09
N ASP A 113 18.80 15.47 -9.95
CA ASP A 113 18.83 15.75 -11.38
C ASP A 113 17.71 16.71 -11.80
N GLU A 114 17.73 17.15 -13.05
CA GLU A 114 16.72 18.05 -13.60
C GLU A 114 15.38 17.33 -13.91
N THR A 115 15.28 16.02 -13.67
CA THR A 115 14.09 15.23 -13.98
C THR A 115 13.02 15.44 -12.91
N LYS A 116 11.96 16.15 -13.25
CA LYS A 116 10.80 16.31 -12.35
C LYS A 116 9.82 15.17 -12.60
N VAL A 117 9.46 14.48 -11.52
CA VAL A 117 8.36 13.53 -11.46
C VAL A 117 7.14 14.25 -10.87
N SER A 118 5.94 13.80 -11.20
CA SER A 118 4.69 14.30 -10.60
C SER A 118 4.72 14.21 -9.07
N ASP A 119 4.13 15.17 -8.38
CA ASP A 119 4.01 15.19 -6.91
C ASP A 119 3.07 14.08 -6.38
N CYS A 120 2.34 13.44 -7.27
CA CYS A 120 1.37 12.39 -6.97
C CYS A 120 1.67 11.13 -7.78
N LEU A 121 2.04 10.05 -7.11
CA LEU A 121 2.34 8.77 -7.74
C LEU A 121 1.35 7.70 -7.29
N VAL A 122 0.73 6.99 -8.23
CA VAL A 122 0.06 5.73 -7.87
C VAL A 122 1.08 4.82 -7.19
N MET A 123 0.70 4.24 -6.05
CA MET A 123 1.53 3.29 -5.32
C MET A 123 0.66 2.11 -4.89
N THR A 124 0.76 1.00 -5.62
CA THR A 124 -0.05 -0.19 -5.35
C THR A 124 0.83 -1.43 -5.24
N SER A 125 0.44 -2.38 -4.40
CA SER A 125 1.20 -3.63 -4.23
C SER A 125 1.49 -4.30 -5.58
N ALA A 126 2.73 -4.69 -5.81
CA ALA A 126 3.12 -5.44 -6.99
C ALA A 126 2.86 -6.92 -6.77
N ASN A 127 1.73 -7.38 -7.30
CA ASN A 127 1.26 -8.76 -7.24
C ASN A 127 0.25 -9.03 -8.35
N THR A 128 0.11 -10.27 -8.73
CA THR A 128 -1.06 -10.75 -9.47
C THR A 128 -2.27 -10.82 -8.53
N SER A 129 -3.48 -10.78 -9.07
CA SER A 129 -4.71 -10.83 -8.27
C SER A 129 -4.74 -12.06 -7.36
N GLY A 130 -5.05 -11.86 -6.07
CA GLY A 130 -5.09 -12.92 -5.05
C GLY A 130 -3.73 -13.39 -4.51
N ALA A 131 -2.60 -12.94 -5.08
CA ALA A 131 -1.28 -13.27 -4.57
C ALA A 131 -0.83 -12.30 -3.45
N PRO A 132 0.06 -12.73 -2.54
CA PRO A 132 0.77 -11.83 -1.65
C PRO A 132 1.64 -10.84 -2.44
N ILE A 133 2.00 -9.71 -1.82
CA ILE A 133 2.92 -8.75 -2.42
C ILE A 133 4.26 -9.43 -2.76
N CYS A 134 4.82 -9.14 -3.95
CA CYS A 134 6.09 -9.67 -4.38
C CYS A 134 7.22 -9.15 -3.46
N ARG A 135 8.12 -10.03 -3.01
CA ARG A 135 9.16 -9.75 -2.03
C ARG A 135 10.57 -9.86 -2.59
N ASP A 136 10.82 -10.92 -3.33
CA ASP A 136 12.16 -11.29 -3.79
C ASP A 136 12.41 -10.81 -5.21
N ASP A 137 13.66 -10.48 -5.55
CA ASP A 137 14.02 -9.94 -6.87
C ASP A 137 13.78 -10.96 -7.99
N GLU A 138 14.03 -12.24 -7.75
CA GLU A 138 13.77 -13.32 -8.70
C GLU A 138 12.26 -13.47 -8.97
N ASP A 139 11.44 -13.45 -7.92
CA ASP A 139 9.98 -13.45 -8.06
C ASP A 139 9.51 -12.21 -8.83
N ALA A 140 10.12 -11.03 -8.57
CA ALA A 140 9.77 -9.79 -9.26
C ALA A 140 10.04 -9.87 -10.77
N LEU A 141 11.20 -10.40 -11.18
CA LEU A 141 11.52 -10.61 -12.59
C LEU A 141 10.55 -11.56 -13.28
N ASN A 142 10.15 -12.62 -12.60
CA ASN A 142 9.26 -13.64 -13.16
C ASN A 142 7.78 -13.21 -13.19
N GLU A 143 7.30 -12.52 -12.16
CA GLU A 143 5.87 -12.26 -11.98
C GLU A 143 5.44 -10.84 -12.40
N LEU A 144 6.37 -9.85 -12.39
CA LEU A 144 6.03 -8.45 -12.64
C LEU A 144 6.36 -7.98 -14.04
N SER A 145 7.06 -8.76 -14.85
CA SER A 145 7.47 -8.39 -16.23
C SER A 145 6.29 -7.99 -17.13
N GLY A 146 5.11 -8.58 -16.92
CA GLY A 146 3.88 -8.19 -17.63
C GLY A 146 3.11 -7.02 -17.00
N LEU A 147 3.51 -6.56 -15.82
CA LEU A 147 2.81 -5.53 -15.06
C LEU A 147 3.52 -4.17 -15.09
N CYS A 148 4.84 -4.15 -15.26
CA CYS A 148 5.65 -2.93 -15.30
C CYS A 148 6.56 -2.88 -16.50
N ASP A 149 7.11 -1.70 -16.76
CA ASP A 149 8.06 -1.46 -17.84
C ASP A 149 9.52 -1.56 -17.33
N VAL A 150 9.75 -1.27 -16.05
CA VAL A 150 11.06 -1.33 -15.37
C VAL A 150 10.88 -1.79 -13.94
N ILE A 151 11.88 -2.51 -13.41
CA ILE A 151 11.98 -2.90 -12.00
C ILE A 151 13.15 -2.14 -11.38
N LEU A 152 12.85 -1.31 -10.37
CA LEU A 152 13.83 -0.61 -9.53
C LEU A 152 14.00 -1.39 -8.23
N SER A 153 15.15 -2.04 -8.08
CA SER A 153 15.48 -2.85 -6.91
C SER A 153 16.72 -2.32 -6.17
N HIS A 154 16.98 -2.89 -5.01
CA HIS A 154 18.15 -2.68 -4.18
C HIS A 154 18.54 -4.00 -3.48
N ASP A 155 19.73 -4.08 -2.93
CA ASP A 155 20.32 -5.28 -2.34
C ASP A 155 19.77 -5.66 -0.95
N ARG A 156 19.01 -4.76 -0.30
CA ARG A 156 18.40 -5.04 1.01
C ARG A 156 17.34 -6.15 0.89
N LYS A 157 17.50 -7.22 1.65
CA LYS A 157 16.53 -8.32 1.72
C LYS A 157 15.28 -7.89 2.50
N ILE A 158 14.12 -8.15 1.95
CA ILE A 158 12.83 -8.02 2.65
C ILE A 158 12.59 -9.32 3.41
N ARG A 159 12.66 -9.28 4.74
CA ARG A 159 12.46 -10.47 5.59
C ARG A 159 10.98 -10.84 5.76
N LEU A 160 10.14 -9.84 6.00
CA LEU A 160 8.69 -10.00 6.21
C LEU A 160 7.94 -9.29 5.11
N ARG A 161 7.02 -9.99 4.45
CA ARG A 161 6.04 -9.35 3.58
C ARG A 161 5.11 -8.52 4.44
N ALA A 162 4.86 -7.29 4.01
CA ALA A 162 3.90 -6.42 4.66
C ALA A 162 3.23 -5.53 3.61
N ASP A 163 1.94 -5.69 3.45
CA ASP A 163 1.11 -4.72 2.74
C ASP A 163 1.06 -3.40 3.51
N ASP A 164 0.67 -2.32 2.86
CA ASP A 164 0.45 -1.05 3.55
C ASP A 164 -0.80 -1.12 4.44
N THR A 165 -0.71 -0.52 5.62
CA THR A 165 -1.86 -0.31 6.51
C THR A 165 -2.85 0.62 5.82
N VAL A 166 -4.14 0.32 5.93
CA VAL A 166 -5.23 1.16 5.42
C VAL A 166 -6.14 1.54 6.57
N MET A 167 -6.39 2.84 6.69
CA MET A 167 -7.15 3.44 7.78
C MET A 167 -8.23 4.36 7.22
N ASP A 168 -9.38 4.40 7.87
CA ASP A 168 -10.44 5.39 7.66
C ASP A 168 -10.90 5.92 9.02
N PHE A 169 -11.82 6.85 9.03
CA PHE A 169 -12.33 7.50 10.24
C PHE A 169 -13.85 7.42 10.28
N TYR A 170 -14.36 7.10 11.44
CA TYR A 170 -15.79 7.13 11.74
C TYR A 170 -16.04 8.00 12.96
N ARG A 171 -16.82 9.08 12.79
CA ARG A 171 -17.10 10.06 13.85
C ARG A 171 -15.83 10.66 14.49
N GLY A 172 -14.79 10.88 13.68
CA GLY A 172 -13.50 11.39 14.14
C GLY A 172 -12.55 10.34 14.74
N GLU A 173 -13.02 9.11 14.98
CA GLU A 173 -12.19 8.04 15.53
C GLU A 173 -11.58 7.18 14.41
N PRO A 174 -10.28 6.87 14.50
CA PRO A 174 -9.60 6.04 13.50
C PRO A 174 -10.02 4.59 13.61
N TYR A 175 -10.27 3.93 12.48
CA TYR A 175 -10.39 2.48 12.44
C TYR A 175 -9.56 1.89 11.30
N MET A 176 -8.96 0.73 11.55
CA MET A 176 -8.09 0.07 10.59
C MET A 176 -8.89 -0.89 9.72
N ILE A 177 -8.98 -0.59 8.41
CA ILE A 177 -9.49 -1.53 7.40
C ILE A 177 -8.51 -2.68 7.22
N ARG A 178 -7.20 -2.38 7.26
CA ARG A 178 -6.12 -3.34 7.25
C ARG A 178 -5.00 -2.85 8.18
N ARG A 179 -4.59 -3.72 9.11
CA ARG A 179 -3.47 -3.46 10.02
C ARG A 179 -2.26 -4.25 9.57
N SER A 180 -1.24 -3.58 9.03
CA SER A 180 -0.05 -4.22 8.47
C SER A 180 1.20 -3.34 8.67
N ARG A 181 1.91 -2.91 7.63
CA ARG A 181 3.16 -2.15 7.73
C ARG A 181 3.01 -0.94 8.67
N GLY A 182 3.99 -0.77 9.55
CA GLY A 182 4.02 0.28 10.57
C GLY A 182 3.32 -0.08 11.87
N TYR A 183 2.40 -1.06 11.84
CA TYR A 183 1.66 -1.53 13.01
C TYR A 183 1.89 -3.01 13.33
N ALA A 184 1.95 -3.88 12.33
CA ALA A 184 2.36 -5.27 12.49
C ALA A 184 3.91 -5.38 12.42
N PRO A 185 4.53 -6.29 13.17
CA PRO A 185 3.98 -7.32 14.03
C PRO A 185 3.71 -6.88 15.49
N LEU A 186 3.71 -5.59 15.78
CA LEU A 186 3.44 -5.13 17.15
C LEU A 186 2.06 -5.58 17.60
N PRO A 187 1.90 -6.03 18.86
CA PRO A 187 0.61 -6.40 19.39
C PRO A 187 -0.30 -5.18 19.59
N PHE A 188 -1.58 -5.43 19.68
CA PHE A 188 -2.52 -4.49 20.28
C PHE A 188 -3.06 -5.06 21.60
N MET A 189 -3.44 -4.20 22.51
CA MET A 189 -4.02 -4.58 23.79
C MET A 189 -5.55 -4.54 23.70
N MET A 190 -6.20 -5.51 24.33
CA MET A 190 -7.63 -5.48 24.56
C MET A 190 -7.91 -5.17 26.04
N GLY A 191 -9.02 -4.49 26.31
CA GLY A 191 -9.41 -4.10 27.68
C GLY A 191 -9.72 -5.27 28.62
N ASN A 192 -10.04 -6.45 28.07
CA ASN A 192 -10.33 -7.66 28.82
C ASN A 192 -9.14 -8.62 28.83
N GLU A 193 -8.87 -9.21 29.97
CA GLU A 193 -7.88 -10.27 30.09
C GLU A 193 -8.49 -11.63 29.71
N PHE A 194 -7.78 -12.34 28.83
CA PHE A 194 -8.16 -13.68 28.41
C PHE A 194 -7.28 -14.72 29.13
N LYS A 195 -7.91 -15.76 29.67
CA LYS A 195 -7.18 -16.88 30.27
C LYS A 195 -6.64 -17.80 29.18
N GLY A 196 -5.34 -18.12 29.25
CA GLY A 196 -4.68 -19.02 28.32
C GLY A 196 -4.24 -18.35 27.00
N GLN A 197 -4.21 -19.15 25.95
CA GLN A 197 -3.83 -18.73 24.60
C GLN A 197 -5.00 -18.86 23.63
N VAL A 198 -5.15 -17.93 22.73
CA VAL A 198 -6.20 -17.89 21.73
C VAL A 198 -5.58 -17.86 20.34
N LEU A 199 -6.05 -18.72 19.44
CA LEU A 199 -5.77 -18.63 18.01
C LEU A 199 -7.08 -18.28 17.30
N ALA A 200 -7.12 -17.12 16.67
CA ALA A 200 -8.19 -16.73 15.76
C ALA A 200 -7.71 -16.90 14.32
N VAL A 201 -8.51 -17.56 13.49
CA VAL A 201 -8.21 -17.76 12.06
C VAL A 201 -9.17 -16.93 11.20
N GLY A 202 -8.66 -16.44 10.07
CA GLY A 202 -9.42 -15.65 9.11
C GLY A 202 -10.24 -16.51 8.15
N GLY A 203 -10.90 -15.82 7.21
CA GLY A 203 -11.66 -16.45 6.14
C GLY A 203 -10.79 -16.88 4.97
N GLU A 204 -11.43 -17.40 3.93
CA GLU A 204 -10.79 -17.89 2.70
C GLU A 204 -10.09 -16.75 1.92
N LEU A 205 -10.75 -15.60 1.82
CA LEU A 205 -10.25 -14.43 1.12
C LEU A 205 -9.62 -13.43 2.11
N LYS A 206 -8.51 -12.82 1.70
CA LYS A 206 -7.74 -11.89 2.56
C LYS A 206 -7.34 -12.51 3.88
N ASN A 207 -6.94 -13.78 3.80
CA ASN A 207 -6.68 -14.62 4.95
C ASN A 207 -5.57 -14.04 5.84
N ALA A 208 -5.83 -14.05 7.14
CA ALA A 208 -4.92 -13.68 8.21
C ALA A 208 -5.26 -14.49 9.46
N PHE A 209 -4.37 -14.55 10.43
CA PHE A 209 -4.65 -15.12 11.74
C PHE A 209 -4.21 -14.17 12.86
N CYS A 210 -4.64 -14.42 14.07
CA CYS A 210 -4.21 -13.68 15.24
C CYS A 210 -3.93 -14.63 16.40
N ILE A 211 -2.80 -14.42 17.06
CA ILE A 211 -2.46 -15.15 18.29
C ILE A 211 -2.64 -14.19 19.45
N GLY A 212 -3.44 -14.61 20.46
CA GLY A 212 -3.67 -13.87 21.69
C GLY A 212 -3.12 -14.57 22.92
N LYS A 213 -2.55 -13.82 23.86
CA LYS A 213 -2.14 -14.28 25.18
C LYS A 213 -2.34 -13.14 26.19
N ASN A 214 -3.10 -13.43 27.25
CA ASN A 214 -3.51 -12.43 28.24
C ASN A 214 -4.27 -11.27 27.58
N GLN A 215 -3.70 -10.06 27.57
CA GLN A 215 -4.27 -8.87 26.94
C GLN A 215 -3.63 -8.53 25.60
N LEU A 216 -2.58 -9.26 25.18
CA LEU A 216 -1.81 -8.96 23.97
C LEU A 216 -2.26 -9.84 22.79
N PHE A 217 -2.54 -9.19 21.65
CA PHE A 217 -2.98 -9.83 20.43
C PHE A 217 -2.03 -9.48 19.28
N TYR A 218 -1.53 -10.49 18.60
CA TYR A 218 -0.55 -10.44 17.51
C TYR A 218 -1.21 -10.85 16.19
N PRO A 219 -1.73 -9.91 15.39
CA PRO A 219 -2.27 -10.24 14.08
C PRO A 219 -1.14 -10.52 13.08
N SER A 220 -1.36 -11.53 12.24
CA SER A 220 -0.45 -11.80 11.12
C SER A 220 -0.61 -10.77 10.02
N PRO A 221 0.40 -10.61 9.12
CA PRO A 221 0.17 -10.00 7.82
C PRO A 221 -0.77 -10.88 6.98
N TYR A 222 -1.18 -10.38 5.80
CA TYR A 222 -1.92 -11.15 4.81
C TYR A 222 -1.09 -12.35 4.33
N ILE A 223 -1.65 -13.57 4.43
CA ILE A 223 -0.96 -14.82 4.11
C ILE A 223 -1.32 -15.42 2.73
N GLY A 224 -2.26 -14.81 2.01
CA GLY A 224 -2.70 -15.26 0.69
C GLY A 224 -4.16 -15.74 0.68
N ASP A 225 -4.77 -15.72 -0.50
CA ASP A 225 -6.11 -16.30 -0.70
C ASP A 225 -6.00 -17.82 -0.90
N MET A 226 -6.85 -18.59 -0.25
CA MET A 226 -6.79 -20.07 -0.21
C MET A 226 -7.02 -20.73 -1.57
N GLY A 227 -7.61 -20.03 -2.54
CA GLY A 227 -7.88 -20.55 -3.88
C GLY A 227 -6.64 -20.83 -4.75
N ASP A 228 -5.44 -20.42 -4.33
CA ASP A 228 -4.20 -20.74 -5.06
C ASP A 228 -3.16 -21.39 -4.15
N VAL A 229 -3.22 -22.72 -4.11
CA VAL A 229 -2.35 -23.56 -3.25
C VAL A 229 -0.86 -23.31 -3.46
N ARG A 230 -0.42 -22.93 -4.68
CA ARG A 230 0.99 -22.64 -4.98
C ARG A 230 1.46 -21.35 -4.31
N LYS A 231 0.54 -20.45 -4.00
CA LYS A 231 0.83 -19.16 -3.38
C LYS A 231 0.81 -19.22 -1.85
N ILE A 232 0.06 -20.15 -1.26
CA ILE A 232 0.02 -20.36 0.19
C ILE A 232 1.40 -20.77 0.73
N GLY A 233 2.09 -21.68 0.05
CA GLY A 233 3.44 -22.12 0.44
C GLY A 233 4.47 -20.99 0.51
N ARG A 234 4.31 -19.93 -0.28
CA ARG A 234 5.21 -18.75 -0.27
C ARG A 234 4.94 -17.78 0.88
N ALA A 235 3.77 -17.85 1.51
CA ALA A 235 3.41 -16.98 2.63
C ALA A 235 4.00 -17.46 3.97
N HIS A 236 4.47 -18.70 4.03
CA HIS A 236 4.94 -19.36 5.25
C HIS A 236 6.47 -19.42 5.40
N VAL A 237 7.25 -18.87 4.47
CA VAL A 237 8.74 -18.90 4.50
C VAL A 237 9.30 -17.51 4.76
#